data_8e22b6df40d56616204edbb5e76239eb
#
_entry.id   8e22b6df40d56616204edbb5e76239eb
#
_cell.length_a   1.000
_cell.length_b   1.000
_cell.length_c   1.000
_cell.angle_alpha   90.00
_cell.angle_beta   90.00
_cell.angle_gamma   90.00
#
_symmetry.space_group_name_H-M   'P 1'
#
loop_
_entity.id
_entity.type
_entity.pdbx_description
1 polymer ?
#
loop_
_entity_poly.entity_id
_entity_poly.type
_entity_poly.pdbx_seq_one_letter_code
_entity_poly.pdbx_strand_id
1 'polypeptide(L)'
;MEIGFIGLGNMGFPMARRLINAGHHVVAYDTRPDALAQLVALGAVAASSPQDVASKVETVMSSLPTPPIVRAVALGPEGLIHGTKIKRFIEMSTTGSQTAIEVGAALKARGIQMIDSPVSGGVNGAVNGTLAV
;
A
#
# COMPACT_ATOMS: atom_id res chain seq x y z
N MET A 1 7.85 13.27 -3.97
CA MET A 1 8.16 11.83 -3.97
C MET A 1 6.96 11.08 -4.53
N GLU A 2 7.20 10.07 -5.34
CA GLU A 2 6.13 9.23 -5.88
C GLU A 2 5.93 8.03 -4.97
N ILE A 3 4.69 7.81 -4.53
CA ILE A 3 4.34 6.73 -3.59
C ILE A 3 3.13 5.98 -4.13
N GLY A 4 3.23 4.65 -4.18
CA GLY A 4 2.08 3.79 -4.41
C GLY A 4 1.33 3.54 -3.11
N PHE A 5 0.01 3.47 -3.17
CA PHE A 5 -0.80 3.16 -2.00
C PHE A 5 -1.90 2.17 -2.37
N ILE A 6 -1.92 1.05 -1.67
CA ILE A 6 -2.90 -0.02 -1.88
C ILE A 6 -3.71 -0.24 -0.62
N GLY A 7 -5.03 -0.25 -0.75
CA GLY A 7 -5.94 -0.40 0.37
C GLY A 7 -6.44 0.95 0.88
N LEU A 8 -7.62 1.35 0.44
CA LEU A 8 -8.23 2.65 0.76
C LEU A 8 -9.43 2.49 1.69
N GLY A 9 -9.29 1.60 2.68
CA GLY A 9 -10.28 1.44 3.74
C GLY A 9 -10.20 2.52 4.80
N ASN A 10 -10.78 2.26 5.98
CA ASN A 10 -10.86 3.22 7.06
C ASN A 10 -9.50 3.74 7.54
N MET A 11 -8.45 2.93 7.42
CA MET A 11 -7.09 3.33 7.76
C MET A 11 -6.32 3.88 6.56
N GLY A 12 -6.41 3.21 5.42
CA GLY A 12 -5.61 3.54 4.24
C GLY A 12 -6.00 4.85 3.58
N PHE A 13 -7.29 5.12 3.42
CA PHE A 13 -7.74 6.35 2.78
C PHE A 13 -7.24 7.62 3.48
N PRO A 14 -7.39 7.75 4.82
CA PRO A 14 -6.85 8.93 5.52
C PRO A 14 -5.34 9.07 5.38
N MET A 15 -4.60 7.96 5.42
CA MET A 15 -3.14 8.00 5.26
C MET A 15 -2.74 8.45 3.86
N ALA A 16 -3.39 7.91 2.82
CA ALA A 16 -3.14 8.30 1.44
C ALA A 16 -3.47 9.77 1.20
N ARG A 17 -4.58 10.26 1.76
CA ARG A 17 -4.95 11.67 1.67
C ARG A 17 -3.90 12.57 2.30
N ARG A 18 -3.33 12.17 3.44
CA ARG A 18 -2.28 12.94 4.08
C ARG A 18 -1.02 13.02 3.24
N LEU A 19 -0.68 11.95 2.54
CA LEU A 19 0.47 11.97 1.62
C LEU A 19 0.24 12.97 0.48
N ILE A 20 -0.96 13.01 -0.08
CA ILE A 20 -1.31 14.00 -1.12
C ILE A 20 -1.22 15.42 -0.56
N ASN A 21 -1.78 15.67 0.62
CA ASN A 21 -1.75 16.98 1.25
C ASN A 21 -0.34 17.44 1.60
N ALA A 22 0.57 16.50 1.82
CA ALA A 22 1.98 16.80 2.08
C ALA A 22 2.80 17.06 0.80
N GLY A 23 2.18 16.99 -0.37
CA GLY A 23 2.83 17.27 -1.64
C GLY A 23 3.38 16.06 -2.37
N HIS A 24 3.13 14.84 -1.90
CA HIS A 24 3.56 13.62 -2.58
C HIS A 24 2.63 13.28 -3.74
N HIS A 25 3.20 12.69 -4.78
CA HIS A 25 2.44 12.16 -5.91
C HIS A 25 2.04 10.71 -5.59
N VAL A 26 0.73 10.45 -5.46
CA VAL A 26 0.21 9.15 -5.05
C VAL A 26 -0.41 8.42 -6.23
N VAL A 27 0.06 7.19 -6.48
CA VAL A 27 -0.54 6.24 -7.41
C VAL A 27 -1.26 5.18 -6.57
N ALA A 28 -2.58 5.07 -6.71
CA ALA A 28 -3.40 4.30 -5.78
C ALA A 28 -4.19 3.18 -6.46
N TYR A 29 -4.47 2.13 -5.69
CA TYR A 29 -5.35 1.06 -6.09
C TYR A 29 -6.18 0.56 -4.90
N ASP A 30 -7.45 0.27 -5.16
CA ASP A 30 -8.35 -0.43 -4.25
C ASP A 30 -9.35 -1.23 -5.11
N THR A 31 -9.86 -2.33 -4.57
CA THR A 31 -10.90 -3.11 -5.24
C THR A 31 -12.24 -2.40 -5.29
N ARG A 32 -12.44 -1.38 -4.45
CA ARG A 32 -13.68 -0.58 -4.41
C ARG A 32 -13.52 0.67 -5.28
N PRO A 33 -14.26 0.76 -6.39
CA PRO A 33 -14.15 1.91 -7.29
C PRO A 33 -14.47 3.25 -6.64
N ASP A 34 -15.40 3.27 -5.68
CA ASP A 34 -15.83 4.51 -5.02
C ASP A 34 -14.68 5.14 -4.21
N ALA A 35 -13.98 4.34 -3.42
CA ALA A 35 -12.86 4.82 -2.61
C ALA A 35 -11.73 5.35 -3.50
N LEU A 36 -11.43 4.64 -4.58
CA LEU A 36 -10.41 5.06 -5.52
C LEU A 36 -10.78 6.37 -6.21
N ALA A 37 -12.04 6.51 -6.66
CA ALA A 37 -12.52 7.72 -7.31
C ALA A 37 -12.44 8.94 -6.38
N GLN A 38 -12.77 8.77 -5.10
CA GLN A 38 -12.65 9.85 -4.12
C GLN A 38 -11.20 10.31 -3.95
N LEU A 39 -10.26 9.39 -3.92
CA LEU A 39 -8.85 9.75 -3.79
C LEU A 39 -8.31 10.41 -5.07
N VAL A 40 -8.76 9.96 -6.23
CA VAL A 40 -8.42 10.60 -7.52
C VAL A 40 -8.90 12.05 -7.55
N ALA A 41 -10.10 12.32 -7.02
CA ALA A 41 -10.61 13.68 -6.91
C ALA A 41 -9.73 14.58 -6.04
N LEU A 42 -8.94 14.00 -5.14
CA LEU A 42 -7.99 14.72 -4.29
C LEU A 42 -6.58 14.85 -4.90
N GLY A 43 -6.36 14.27 -6.07
CA GLY A 43 -5.10 14.40 -6.78
C GLY A 43 -4.32 13.11 -7.04
N ALA A 44 -4.83 11.96 -6.61
CA ALA A 44 -4.17 10.68 -6.87
C ALA A 44 -4.34 10.24 -8.33
N VAL A 45 -3.43 9.37 -8.77
CA VAL A 45 -3.55 8.66 -10.05
C VAL A 45 -4.06 7.25 -9.76
N ALA A 46 -5.10 6.83 -10.48
CA ALA A 46 -5.65 5.47 -10.34
C ALA A 46 -4.80 4.47 -11.11
N ALA A 47 -4.53 3.32 -10.48
CA ALA A 47 -3.95 2.16 -11.12
C ALA A 47 -4.98 1.04 -11.24
N SER A 48 -4.73 0.10 -12.15
CA SER A 48 -5.68 -0.99 -12.45
C SER A 48 -5.45 -2.25 -11.61
N SER A 49 -4.30 -2.35 -10.92
CA SER A 49 -3.94 -3.52 -10.14
C SER A 49 -2.75 -3.18 -9.23
N PRO A 50 -2.42 -4.04 -8.24
CA PRO A 50 -1.17 -3.89 -7.50
C PRO A 50 0.07 -3.92 -8.39
N GLN A 51 0.08 -4.79 -9.39
CA GLN A 51 1.17 -4.85 -10.37
C GLN A 51 1.32 -3.53 -11.12
N ASP A 52 0.21 -2.90 -11.50
CA ASP A 52 0.22 -1.61 -12.19
C ASP A 52 0.83 -0.52 -11.31
N VAL A 53 0.45 -0.47 -10.02
CA VAL A 53 1.10 0.44 -9.05
C VAL A 53 2.60 0.19 -9.00
N ALA A 54 3.00 -1.06 -8.84
CA ALA A 54 4.40 -1.48 -8.72
C ALA A 54 5.21 -1.26 -10.00
N SER A 55 4.56 -1.02 -11.11
CA SER A 55 5.22 -0.69 -12.38
C SER A 55 5.34 0.82 -12.62
N LYS A 56 4.72 1.63 -11.76
CA LYS A 56 4.73 3.09 -11.87
C LYS A 56 5.59 3.78 -10.82
N VAL A 57 5.81 3.14 -9.66
CA VAL A 57 6.54 3.74 -8.54
C VAL A 57 7.53 2.75 -7.91
N GLU A 58 8.55 3.28 -7.24
CA GLU A 58 9.55 2.46 -6.56
C GLU A 58 9.14 2.05 -5.14
N THR A 59 8.33 2.87 -4.47
CA THR A 59 7.90 2.65 -3.09
C THR A 59 6.39 2.48 -3.06
N VAL A 60 5.93 1.33 -2.55
CA VAL A 60 4.50 1.04 -2.40
C VAL A 60 4.20 0.81 -0.93
N MET A 61 3.17 1.49 -0.44
CA MET A 61 2.63 1.32 0.92
C MET A 61 1.29 0.61 0.83
N SER A 62 0.95 -0.18 1.85
CA SER A 62 -0.35 -0.83 1.91
C SER A 62 -0.95 -0.79 3.31
N SER A 63 -2.29 -0.76 3.35
CA SER A 63 -3.07 -0.92 4.56
C SER A 63 -4.26 -1.82 4.22
N LEU A 64 -4.16 -3.10 4.58
CA LEU A 64 -5.06 -4.15 4.12
C LEU A 64 -5.68 -4.89 5.31
N PRO A 65 -6.90 -5.46 5.16
CA PRO A 65 -7.65 -5.96 6.31
C PRO A 65 -7.20 -7.33 6.85
N THR A 66 -6.62 -8.19 6.01
CA THR A 66 -6.30 -9.58 6.41
C THR A 66 -5.01 -10.07 5.80
N PRO A 67 -4.33 -11.05 6.44
CA PRO A 67 -3.14 -11.69 5.87
C PRO A 67 -3.32 -12.30 4.47
N PRO A 68 -4.41 -13.04 4.17
CA PRO A 68 -4.61 -13.55 2.81
C PRO A 68 -4.68 -12.45 1.75
N ILE A 69 -5.27 -11.30 2.07
CA ILE A 69 -5.32 -10.17 1.13
C ILE A 69 -3.93 -9.58 0.92
N VAL A 70 -3.13 -9.45 1.96
CA VAL A 70 -1.73 -9.00 1.84
C VAL A 70 -0.95 -9.94 0.92
N ARG A 71 -1.10 -11.24 1.12
CA ARG A 71 -0.42 -12.23 0.28
C ARG A 71 -0.86 -12.12 -1.18
N ALA A 72 -2.15 -11.96 -1.44
CA ALA A 72 -2.68 -11.82 -2.80
C ALA A 72 -2.18 -10.52 -3.47
N VAL A 73 -2.15 -9.42 -2.74
CA VAL A 73 -1.66 -8.13 -3.24
C VAL A 73 -0.16 -8.22 -3.58
N ALA A 74 0.61 -8.87 -2.75
CA ALA A 74 2.06 -8.96 -2.94
C ALA A 74 2.46 -10.02 -3.97
N LEU A 75 1.86 -11.20 -3.92
CA LEU A 75 2.35 -12.40 -4.61
C LEU A 75 1.36 -12.98 -5.61
N GLY A 76 0.14 -12.47 -5.72
CA GLY A 76 -0.89 -12.96 -6.63
C GLY A 76 -0.54 -12.74 -8.11
N PRO A 77 -1.40 -13.21 -9.04
CA PRO A 77 -1.14 -13.07 -10.48
C PRO A 77 -0.98 -11.63 -10.95
N GLU A 78 -1.62 -10.68 -10.26
CA GLU A 78 -1.48 -9.25 -10.52
C GLU A 78 -0.80 -8.55 -9.34
N GLY A 79 0.04 -9.28 -8.61
CA GLY A 79 0.67 -8.80 -7.40
C GLY A 79 1.88 -7.90 -7.63
N LEU A 80 2.33 -7.28 -6.55
CA LEU A 80 3.47 -6.38 -6.56
C LEU A 80 4.74 -7.03 -7.10
N ILE A 81 4.91 -8.33 -6.85
CA ILE A 81 6.10 -9.09 -7.26
C ILE A 81 6.33 -9.06 -8.78
N HIS A 82 5.29 -8.82 -9.56
CA HIS A 82 5.36 -8.74 -11.02
C HIS A 82 5.57 -7.32 -11.53
N GLY A 83 5.64 -6.33 -10.66
CA GLY A 83 5.88 -4.94 -11.03
C GLY A 83 7.30 -4.73 -11.54
N THR A 84 7.47 -3.72 -12.40
CA THR A 84 8.74 -3.47 -13.09
C THR A 84 9.57 -2.36 -12.45
N LYS A 85 8.99 -1.55 -11.57
CA LYS A 85 9.68 -0.39 -10.98
C LYS A 85 9.87 -0.51 -9.48
N ILE A 86 9.07 -1.30 -8.80
CA ILE A 86 9.06 -1.42 -7.33
C ILE A 86 10.42 -1.86 -6.79
N LYS A 87 10.86 -1.20 -5.73
CA LYS A 87 12.06 -1.55 -4.95
C LYS A 87 11.75 -1.80 -3.48
N ARG A 88 10.68 -1.19 -2.95
CA ARG A 88 10.32 -1.27 -1.54
C ARG A 88 8.82 -1.44 -1.38
N PHE A 89 8.44 -2.35 -0.49
CA PHE A 89 7.05 -2.54 -0.08
C PHE A 89 6.94 -2.32 1.42
N ILE A 90 6.20 -1.28 1.82
CA ILE A 90 5.97 -0.94 3.22
C ILE A 90 4.57 -1.40 3.59
N GLU A 91 4.49 -2.49 4.34
CA GLU A 91 3.24 -3.08 4.79
C GLU A 91 2.90 -2.56 6.19
N MET A 92 1.80 -1.82 6.30
CA MET A 92 1.39 -1.15 7.55
C MET A 92 0.23 -1.85 8.24
N SER A 93 -0.26 -2.95 7.70
CA SER A 93 -1.34 -3.73 8.31
C SER A 93 -0.81 -4.62 9.43
N THR A 94 -1.69 -5.03 10.33
CA THR A 94 -1.36 -6.02 11.36
C THR A 94 -1.57 -7.42 10.77
N THR A 95 -0.54 -8.00 10.15
CA THR A 95 -0.65 -9.26 9.40
C THR A 95 -0.05 -10.46 10.10
N GLY A 96 0.67 -10.26 11.20
CA GLY A 96 1.41 -11.32 11.87
C GLY A 96 2.74 -11.64 11.19
N SER A 97 3.66 -12.20 11.98
CA SER A 97 5.03 -12.41 11.56
C SER A 97 5.18 -13.47 10.46
N GLN A 98 4.33 -14.50 10.47
CA GLN A 98 4.44 -15.58 9.48
C GLN A 98 4.17 -15.09 8.06
N THR A 99 3.10 -14.32 7.85
CA THR A 99 2.79 -13.75 6.54
C THR A 99 3.88 -12.78 6.09
N ALA A 100 4.36 -11.93 7.01
CA ALA A 100 5.44 -10.99 6.70
C ALA A 100 6.72 -11.73 6.26
N ILE A 101 7.07 -12.82 6.93
CA ILE A 101 8.24 -13.64 6.57
C ILE A 101 8.08 -14.26 5.18
N GLU A 102 6.94 -14.88 4.91
CA GLU A 102 6.66 -15.52 3.62
C GLU A 102 6.70 -14.52 2.46
N VAL A 103 5.98 -13.40 2.61
CA VAL A 103 5.91 -12.36 1.59
C VAL A 103 7.27 -11.71 1.41
N GLY A 104 7.94 -11.38 2.50
CA GLY A 104 9.25 -10.75 2.47
C GLY A 104 10.31 -11.61 1.78
N ALA A 105 10.31 -12.92 2.03
CA ALA A 105 11.26 -13.84 1.38
C ALA A 105 11.02 -13.91 -0.13
N ALA A 106 9.75 -14.00 -0.56
CA ALA A 106 9.41 -14.06 -1.98
C ALA A 106 9.76 -12.76 -2.71
N LEU A 107 9.49 -11.61 -2.10
CA LEU A 107 9.82 -10.31 -2.67
C LEU A 107 11.34 -10.10 -2.75
N LYS A 108 12.07 -10.51 -1.70
CA LYS A 108 13.53 -10.39 -1.68
C LYS A 108 14.19 -11.17 -2.82
N ALA A 109 13.65 -12.33 -3.17
CA ALA A 109 14.14 -13.13 -4.29
C ALA A 109 14.03 -12.39 -5.63
N ARG A 110 13.17 -11.36 -5.70
CA ARG A 110 13.00 -10.49 -6.88
C ARG A 110 13.65 -9.12 -6.71
N GLY A 111 14.47 -8.94 -5.68
CA GLY A 111 15.13 -7.67 -5.42
C GLY A 111 14.27 -6.60 -4.79
N ILE A 112 13.14 -6.96 -4.21
CA ILE A 112 12.20 -6.03 -3.56
C ILE A 112 12.37 -6.14 -2.05
N GLN A 113 12.67 -5.02 -1.39
CA GLN A 113 12.74 -4.96 0.06
C GLN A 113 11.34 -4.82 0.66
N MET A 114 11.00 -5.67 1.62
CA MET A 114 9.78 -5.51 2.41
C MET A 114 10.10 -4.91 3.77
N ILE A 115 9.30 -3.93 4.18
CA ILE A 115 9.33 -3.32 5.51
C ILE A 115 7.98 -3.59 6.15
N ASP A 116 7.96 -4.40 7.21
CA ASP A 116 6.77 -4.66 7.99
C ASP A 116 6.69 -3.58 9.09
N SER A 117 5.74 -2.68 8.97
CA SER A 117 5.64 -1.50 9.82
C SER A 117 4.20 -1.29 10.28
N PRO A 118 3.69 -2.17 11.18
CA PRO A 118 2.35 -2.01 11.71
C PRO A 118 2.20 -0.66 12.43
N VAL A 119 1.02 -0.06 12.30
CA VAL A 119 0.72 1.23 12.92
C VAL A 119 -0.33 1.07 14.01
N SER A 120 -0.30 1.94 15.00
CA SER A 120 -1.32 2.02 16.06
C SER A 120 -1.86 3.44 16.16
N GLY A 121 -3.05 3.59 16.75
CA GLY A 121 -3.74 4.88 16.85
C GLY A 121 -5.11 4.88 16.16
N GLY A 122 -5.43 3.82 15.43
CA GLY A 122 -6.74 3.62 14.80
C GLY A 122 -7.07 4.66 13.73
N VAL A 123 -8.35 4.70 13.35
CA VAL A 123 -8.83 5.61 12.29
C VAL A 123 -8.60 7.07 12.64
N ASN A 124 -8.86 7.46 13.90
CA ASN A 124 -8.64 8.84 14.36
C ASN A 124 -7.16 9.23 14.24
N GLY A 125 -6.25 8.33 14.57
CA GLY A 125 -4.83 8.56 14.40
C GLY A 125 -4.46 8.76 12.92
N ALA A 126 -5.04 7.97 12.01
CA ALA A 126 -4.81 8.11 10.58
C ALA A 126 -5.33 9.45 10.05
N VAL A 127 -6.54 9.85 10.45
CA VAL A 127 -7.14 11.13 10.06
C VAL A 127 -6.32 12.31 10.57
N ASN A 128 -5.88 12.25 11.82
CA ASN A 128 -5.16 13.35 12.48
C ASN A 128 -3.65 13.34 12.22
N GLY A 129 -3.11 12.27 11.60
CA GLY A 129 -1.68 12.14 11.38
C GLY A 129 -0.88 11.84 12.64
N THR A 130 -1.50 11.13 13.60
CA THR A 130 -0.91 10.84 14.92
C THR A 130 -0.66 9.35 15.14
N LEU A 131 -0.65 8.55 14.07
CA LEU A 131 -0.37 7.10 14.16
C LEU A 131 1.03 6.85 14.74
N ALA A 132 1.12 5.84 15.61
CA ALA A 132 2.40 5.30 16.07
C ALA A 132 2.81 4.13 15.17
N VAL A 133 4.06 4.10 14.83
CA VAL A 133 4.66 3.09 13.94
C VAL A 133 5.58 2.17 14.73
#